data_cfc26650174dd10bc7c0f9bfcc5d352c
#
_entry.id   cfc26650174dd10bc7c0f9bfcc5d352c
#
_cell.length_a   1.000
_cell.length_b   1.000
_cell.length_c   1.000
_cell.angle_alpha   90.00
_cell.angle_beta   90.00
_cell.angle_gamma   90.00
#
_symmetry.space_group_name_H-M   'P 1'
#
loop_
_entity.id
_entity.type
_entity.pdbx_description
1 polymer ?
#
loop_
_entity_poly.entity_id
_entity_poly.type
_entity_poly.pdbx_seq_one_letter_code
_entity_poly.pdbx_strand_id
1 'polypeptide(L)'
;IVASGVFNTPDGADGPGALTPGGSYSFNVTARPGDFLAFATMSVQSNDLFFAPGGAGIALFSGGRAKTRNVTGRVGLWDAGTEVNQVPGLGADQAPRQAGANTGDAEGAAVQLVNDGFSYPKTGSVLHVTITPQ
;
A
#
# COMPACT_ATOMS: atom_id res chain seq x y z
N ILE A 1 10.45 10.64 11.91
CA ILE A 1 10.61 10.37 10.46
C ILE A 1 11.97 10.87 10.05
N VAL A 2 12.81 9.98 9.50
CA VAL A 2 14.17 10.31 9.03
C VAL A 2 14.14 10.83 7.59
N ALA A 3 13.29 10.20 6.75
CA ALA A 3 13.04 10.60 5.37
C ALA A 3 11.60 10.23 4.97
N SER A 4 11.05 10.96 4.02
CA SER A 4 9.73 10.66 3.43
C SER A 4 9.71 11.06 1.97
N GLY A 5 8.80 10.48 1.19
CA GLY A 5 8.65 10.77 -0.22
C GLY A 5 7.39 10.13 -0.79
N VAL A 6 7.11 10.41 -2.05
CA VAL A 6 5.99 9.83 -2.80
C VAL A 6 6.57 8.92 -3.89
N PHE A 7 5.97 7.73 -4.06
CA PHE A 7 6.26 6.80 -5.14
C PHE A 7 4.96 6.55 -5.92
N ASN A 8 4.76 7.30 -6.97
CA ASN A 8 3.53 7.27 -7.76
C ASN A 8 3.77 7.23 -9.27
N THR A 9 5.02 7.12 -9.70
CA THR A 9 5.37 6.97 -11.11
C THR A 9 5.83 5.54 -11.36
N PRO A 10 5.09 4.74 -12.15
CA PRO A 10 5.52 3.39 -12.52
C PRO A 10 6.89 3.38 -13.20
N ASP A 11 7.67 2.34 -12.98
CA ASP A 11 8.96 2.18 -13.63
C ASP A 11 8.82 2.19 -15.15
N GLY A 12 9.55 3.07 -15.81
CA GLY A 12 9.48 3.27 -17.27
C GLY A 12 8.34 4.17 -17.77
N ALA A 13 7.53 4.76 -16.86
CA ALA A 13 6.51 5.73 -17.22
C ALA A 13 7.03 7.18 -17.16
N ASP A 14 6.45 8.07 -17.98
CA ASP A 14 6.81 9.48 -18.02
C ASP A 14 6.15 10.33 -16.93
N GLY A 15 5.24 9.76 -16.13
CA GLY A 15 4.51 10.49 -15.10
C GLY A 15 3.72 9.60 -14.13
N PRO A 16 3.10 10.23 -13.11
CA PRO A 16 2.31 9.52 -12.11
C PRO A 16 1.16 8.71 -12.71
N GLY A 17 0.93 7.53 -12.15
CA GLY A 17 -0.17 6.66 -12.56
C GLY A 17 -0.30 5.44 -11.67
N ALA A 18 -1.45 4.77 -11.73
CA ALA A 18 -1.66 3.51 -11.07
C ALA A 18 -0.89 2.37 -11.75
N LEU A 19 -0.43 1.39 -10.97
CA LEU A 19 0.16 0.18 -11.53
C LEU A 19 -0.90 -0.67 -12.24
N THR A 20 -0.53 -1.15 -13.41
CA THR A 20 -1.20 -2.27 -14.08
C THR A 20 -0.53 -3.58 -13.72
N PRO A 21 -1.18 -4.76 -13.93
CA PRO A 21 -0.56 -6.04 -13.69
C PRO A 21 0.80 -6.18 -14.39
N GLY A 22 1.83 -6.58 -13.64
CA GLY A 22 3.21 -6.72 -14.11
C GLY A 22 4.05 -5.44 -14.01
N GLY A 23 3.46 -4.30 -13.66
CA GLY A 23 4.20 -3.07 -13.41
C GLY A 23 4.86 -3.03 -12.03
N SER A 24 5.76 -2.07 -11.82
CA SER A 24 6.44 -1.84 -10.54
C SER A 24 6.61 -0.34 -10.25
N TYR A 25 6.73 -0.02 -8.97
CA TYR A 25 7.31 1.22 -8.49
C TYR A 25 8.66 0.90 -7.83
N SER A 26 9.66 1.72 -8.07
CA SER A 26 10.95 1.66 -7.40
C SER A 26 11.31 3.00 -6.77
N PHE A 27 11.88 2.97 -5.57
CA PHE A 27 12.42 4.16 -4.94
C PHE A 27 13.63 3.80 -4.07
N ASN A 28 14.51 4.76 -3.86
CA ASN A 28 15.70 4.62 -3.03
C ASN A 28 15.51 5.39 -1.73
N VAL A 29 16.00 4.83 -0.64
CA VAL A 29 16.02 5.47 0.67
C VAL A 29 17.37 5.24 1.33
N THR A 30 17.92 6.28 1.93
CA THR A 30 19.11 6.17 2.79
C THR A 30 18.66 5.83 4.20
N ALA A 31 19.19 4.74 4.75
CA ALA A 31 18.79 4.23 6.06
C ALA A 31 20.00 3.78 6.88
N ARG A 32 19.85 3.69 8.19
CA ARG A 32 20.84 3.25 9.18
C ARG A 32 20.31 2.07 9.99
N PRO A 33 21.18 1.29 10.64
CA PRO A 33 20.75 0.27 11.61
C PRO A 33 19.78 0.87 12.64
N GLY A 34 18.61 0.24 12.80
CA GLY A 34 17.52 0.73 13.64
C GLY A 34 16.39 1.44 12.90
N ASP A 35 16.57 1.79 11.63
CA ASP A 35 15.52 2.41 10.83
C ASP A 35 14.51 1.37 10.31
N PHE A 36 13.26 1.83 10.17
CA PHE A 36 12.13 1.05 9.67
C PHE A 36 11.52 1.74 8.45
N LEU A 37 11.09 0.95 7.49
CA LEU A 37 10.33 1.40 6.33
C LEU A 37 8.83 1.30 6.63
N ALA A 38 8.12 2.40 6.49
CA ALA A 38 6.66 2.44 6.39
C ALA A 38 6.27 3.00 5.02
N PHE A 39 5.22 2.47 4.43
CA PHE A 39 4.63 2.97 3.20
C PHE A 39 3.14 2.66 3.18
N ALA A 40 2.40 3.35 2.33
CA ALA A 40 1.02 3.04 1.99
C ALA A 40 0.82 3.16 0.49
N THR A 41 0.08 2.22 -0.10
CA THR A 41 -0.32 2.28 -1.51
C THR A 41 -1.76 1.83 -1.65
N MET A 42 -2.57 2.60 -2.40
CA MET A 42 -3.99 2.35 -2.53
C MET A 42 -4.29 1.04 -3.24
N SER A 43 -5.31 0.33 -2.76
CA SER A 43 -5.96 -0.75 -3.50
C SER A 43 -6.99 -0.13 -4.44
N VAL A 44 -6.62 0.08 -5.71
CA VAL A 44 -7.40 0.89 -6.65
C VAL A 44 -8.85 0.41 -6.84
N GLN A 45 -9.11 -0.90 -6.72
CA GLN A 45 -10.45 -1.49 -6.84
C GLN A 45 -11.22 -1.48 -5.50
N SER A 46 -11.06 -0.45 -4.71
CA SER A 46 -11.75 -0.23 -3.42
C SER A 46 -12.14 1.23 -3.25
N ASN A 47 -12.88 1.53 -2.18
CA ASN A 47 -13.21 2.89 -1.79
C ASN A 47 -11.97 3.60 -1.22
N ASP A 48 -11.45 3.09 -0.10
CA ASP A 48 -10.33 3.70 0.61
C ASP A 48 -9.36 2.68 1.22
N LEU A 49 -9.36 1.44 0.69
CA LEU A 49 -8.43 0.43 1.16
C LEU A 49 -7.01 0.66 0.63
N PHE A 50 -6.02 0.30 1.44
CA PHE A 50 -4.62 0.46 1.09
C PHE A 50 -3.76 -0.69 1.63
N PHE A 51 -2.65 -0.96 0.95
CA PHE A 51 -1.63 -1.88 1.42
C PHE A 51 -0.56 -1.13 2.20
N ALA A 52 -0.24 -1.62 3.40
CA ALA A 52 0.80 -1.07 4.26
C ALA A 52 1.39 -2.13 5.18
N PRO A 53 2.64 -1.98 5.64
CA PRO A 53 3.15 -2.78 6.74
C PRO A 53 2.46 -2.40 8.05
N GLY A 54 2.27 -3.38 8.93
CA GLY A 54 1.71 -3.15 10.26
C GLY A 54 2.74 -2.63 11.28
N GLY A 55 2.23 -2.17 12.43
CA GLY A 55 3.03 -1.79 13.59
C GLY A 55 4.07 -0.69 13.29
N ALA A 56 5.31 -0.91 13.69
CA ALA A 56 6.40 0.03 13.47
C ALA A 56 6.96 0.05 12.04
N GLY A 57 6.40 -0.73 11.13
CA GLY A 57 6.92 -0.91 9.77
C GLY A 57 7.88 -2.08 9.63
N ILE A 58 8.69 -2.08 8.59
CA ILE A 58 9.63 -3.14 8.22
C ILE A 58 11.04 -2.73 8.60
N ALA A 59 11.70 -3.46 9.51
CA ALA A 59 13.08 -3.20 9.86
C ALA A 59 13.99 -3.39 8.64
N LEU A 60 14.81 -2.39 8.31
CA LEU A 60 15.70 -2.40 7.14
C LEU A 60 17.00 -3.19 7.38
N PHE A 61 17.36 -3.38 8.64
CA PHE A 61 18.59 -4.06 9.04
C PHE A 61 18.29 -5.27 9.93
N SER A 62 19.20 -6.23 9.92
CA SER A 62 19.20 -7.37 10.83
C SER A 62 20.63 -7.66 11.27
N GLY A 63 20.89 -7.66 12.59
CA GLY A 63 22.24 -7.79 13.13
C GLY A 63 23.21 -6.69 12.63
N GLY A 64 22.72 -5.46 12.47
CA GLY A 64 23.51 -4.31 11.98
C GLY A 64 23.79 -4.33 10.48
N ARG A 65 23.27 -5.31 9.72
CA ARG A 65 23.51 -5.44 8.28
C ARG A 65 22.21 -5.28 7.48
N ALA A 66 22.25 -4.48 6.42
CA ALA A 66 21.19 -4.42 5.42
C ALA A 66 21.14 -5.76 4.65
N LYS A 67 19.95 -6.20 4.30
CA LYS A 67 19.76 -7.48 3.59
C LYS A 67 18.71 -7.36 2.49
N THR A 68 18.99 -7.97 1.35
CA THR A 68 17.98 -8.26 0.33
C THR A 68 16.95 -9.23 0.91
N ARG A 69 15.67 -8.90 0.80
CA ARG A 69 14.58 -9.80 1.21
C ARG A 69 13.25 -9.43 0.59
N ASN A 70 12.44 -10.45 0.35
CA ASN A 70 11.02 -10.30 0.11
C ASN A 70 10.34 -10.02 1.46
N VAL A 71 9.60 -8.92 1.54
CA VAL A 71 8.89 -8.48 2.74
C VAL A 71 7.37 -8.44 2.57
N THR A 72 6.87 -9.00 1.46
CA THR A 72 5.43 -9.06 1.13
C THR A 72 4.58 -9.58 2.29
N GLY A 73 5.04 -10.59 3.01
CA GLY A 73 4.34 -11.14 4.18
C GLY A 73 4.22 -10.20 5.38
N ARG A 74 4.83 -9.02 5.34
CA ARG A 74 4.70 -7.95 6.35
C ARG A 74 3.66 -6.91 5.98
N VAL A 75 3.08 -7.02 4.79
CA VAL A 75 2.13 -6.06 4.23
C VAL A 75 0.71 -6.61 4.38
N GLY A 76 -0.15 -5.84 4.99
CA GLY A 76 -1.58 -6.13 5.13
C GLY A 76 -2.43 -5.22 4.26
N LEU A 77 -3.69 -5.60 4.08
CA LEU A 77 -4.73 -4.74 3.53
C LEU A 77 -5.42 -4.02 4.69
N TRP A 78 -5.42 -2.71 4.63
CA TRP A 78 -5.96 -1.82 5.64
C TRP A 78 -7.11 -1.02 5.08
N ASP A 79 -8.04 -0.68 5.95
CA ASP A 79 -9.15 0.20 5.72
C ASP A 79 -8.83 1.57 6.34
N ALA A 80 -8.95 2.64 5.56
CA ALA A 80 -8.72 3.99 6.06
C ALA A 80 -9.89 4.52 6.92
N GLY A 81 -11.07 3.88 6.84
CA GLY A 81 -12.26 4.21 7.61
C GLY A 81 -12.91 5.53 7.18
N THR A 82 -12.62 6.00 5.99
CA THR A 82 -13.16 7.28 5.48
C THR A 82 -14.45 7.10 4.70
N GLU A 83 -14.57 6.01 3.94
CA GLU A 83 -15.73 5.68 3.12
C GLU A 83 -16.21 4.25 3.40
N VAL A 84 -17.55 4.07 3.46
CA VAL A 84 -18.15 2.74 3.60
C VAL A 84 -17.73 1.84 2.45
N ASN A 85 -17.16 0.68 2.76
CA ASN A 85 -16.69 -0.27 1.76
C ASN A 85 -17.85 -0.85 0.93
N GLN A 86 -17.64 -0.89 -0.38
CA GLN A 86 -18.53 -1.53 -1.35
C GLN A 86 -17.93 -2.84 -1.86
N VAL A 87 -18.75 -3.66 -2.53
CA VAL A 87 -18.27 -4.94 -3.12
C VAL A 87 -17.00 -4.72 -3.94
N PRO A 88 -15.89 -5.39 -3.62
CA PRO A 88 -14.60 -5.16 -4.27
C PRO A 88 -14.67 -5.28 -5.80
N GLY A 89 -14.16 -4.29 -6.49
CA GLY A 89 -14.12 -4.24 -7.95
C GLY A 89 -15.44 -3.89 -8.65
N LEU A 90 -16.56 -3.71 -7.90
CA LEU A 90 -17.89 -3.45 -8.47
C LEU A 90 -18.53 -2.15 -7.97
N GLY A 91 -18.13 -1.64 -6.82
CA GLY A 91 -18.73 -0.46 -6.21
C GLY A 91 -18.60 0.81 -7.08
N ALA A 92 -19.68 1.60 -7.16
CA ALA A 92 -19.74 2.81 -7.98
C ALA A 92 -18.80 3.91 -7.48
N ASP A 93 -18.57 3.97 -6.16
CA ASP A 93 -17.73 4.99 -5.51
C ASP A 93 -16.27 4.56 -5.34
N GLN A 94 -15.89 3.40 -5.90
CA GLN A 94 -14.49 2.97 -5.92
C GLN A 94 -13.68 3.75 -6.96
N ALA A 95 -12.41 4.00 -6.68
CA ALA A 95 -11.52 4.89 -7.45
C ALA A 95 -11.63 4.80 -8.98
N PRO A 96 -11.75 3.63 -9.63
CA PRO A 96 -11.87 3.57 -11.08
C PRO A 96 -13.22 4.04 -11.65
N ARG A 97 -14.25 4.20 -10.81
CA ARG A 97 -15.64 4.45 -11.23
C ARG A 97 -16.25 5.70 -10.60
N GLN A 98 -15.68 6.17 -9.48
CA GLN A 98 -16.18 7.33 -8.76
C GLN A 98 -16.08 8.61 -9.62
N ALA A 99 -17.02 9.53 -9.42
CA ALA A 99 -17.03 10.83 -10.09
C ALA A 99 -15.93 11.78 -9.57
N GLY A 100 -15.39 11.51 -8.38
CA GLY A 100 -14.34 12.27 -7.72
C GLY A 100 -13.96 11.61 -6.40
N ALA A 101 -12.90 12.07 -5.76
CA ALA A 101 -12.50 11.56 -4.44
C ALA A 101 -13.57 11.86 -3.38
N ASN A 102 -13.77 10.94 -2.43
CA ASN A 102 -14.72 11.05 -1.32
C ASN A 102 -16.18 11.24 -1.78
N THR A 103 -16.61 10.48 -2.78
CA THR A 103 -17.99 10.50 -3.28
C THR A 103 -18.86 9.42 -2.67
N GLY A 104 -18.28 8.43 -2.01
CA GLY A 104 -19.01 7.39 -1.27
C GLY A 104 -19.57 7.88 0.09
N ASP A 105 -20.39 7.05 0.70
CA ASP A 105 -20.92 7.31 2.04
C ASP A 105 -19.77 7.35 3.07
N ALA A 106 -19.75 8.38 3.91
CA ALA A 106 -18.72 8.52 4.95
C ALA A 106 -18.88 7.45 6.04
N GLU A 107 -17.78 6.75 6.35
CA GLU A 107 -17.75 5.76 7.43
C GLU A 107 -17.42 6.37 8.78
N GLY A 108 -16.37 7.20 8.85
CA GLY A 108 -15.94 7.86 10.09
C GLY A 108 -15.29 6.90 11.10
N ALA A 109 -14.74 5.78 10.62
CA ALA A 109 -14.05 4.79 11.43
C ALA A 109 -12.55 5.10 11.58
N ALA A 110 -11.89 4.44 12.54
CA ALA A 110 -10.43 4.50 12.66
C ALA A 110 -9.78 3.54 11.67
N VAL A 111 -8.55 3.87 11.25
CA VAL A 111 -7.72 2.98 10.41
C VAL A 111 -7.55 1.62 11.10
N GLN A 112 -7.85 0.55 10.38
CA GLN A 112 -7.78 -0.82 10.87
C GLN A 112 -7.43 -1.81 9.76
N LEU A 113 -7.04 -3.04 10.12
CA LEU A 113 -7.00 -4.13 9.15
C LEU A 113 -8.41 -4.39 8.62
N VAL A 114 -8.55 -4.56 7.32
CA VAL A 114 -9.85 -4.78 6.69
C VAL A 114 -10.61 -5.94 7.34
N ASN A 115 -11.85 -5.69 7.74
CA ASN A 115 -12.75 -6.67 8.37
C ASN A 115 -14.21 -6.27 8.15
N ASP A 116 -14.64 -6.21 6.90
CA ASP A 116 -15.95 -5.70 6.49
C ASP A 116 -16.89 -6.80 5.97
N GLY A 117 -16.47 -8.06 6.05
CA GLY A 117 -17.24 -9.21 5.58
C GLY A 117 -17.10 -9.49 4.08
N PHE A 118 -16.40 -8.68 3.31
CA PHE A 118 -16.07 -9.00 1.93
C PHE A 118 -14.85 -9.93 1.83
N SER A 119 -14.68 -10.57 0.68
CA SER A 119 -13.51 -11.41 0.40
C SER A 119 -12.51 -10.66 -0.46
N TYR A 120 -11.27 -10.60 -0.01
CA TYR A 120 -10.17 -9.96 -0.72
C TYR A 120 -9.08 -10.97 -1.09
N PRO A 121 -8.38 -10.77 -2.23
CA PRO A 121 -7.22 -11.58 -2.56
C PRO A 121 -6.14 -11.45 -1.47
N LYS A 122 -5.37 -12.52 -1.25
CA LYS A 122 -4.20 -12.45 -0.36
C LYS A 122 -3.20 -11.43 -0.90
N THR A 123 -2.55 -10.66 -0.04
CA THR A 123 -1.56 -9.63 -0.43
C THR A 123 -0.54 -10.17 -1.44
N GLY A 124 0.03 -11.34 -1.20
CA GLY A 124 1.05 -11.92 -2.09
C GLY A 124 0.55 -12.37 -3.47
N SER A 125 -0.77 -12.39 -3.73
CA SER A 125 -1.32 -12.59 -5.07
C SER A 125 -1.64 -11.27 -5.79
N VAL A 126 -1.52 -10.13 -5.10
CA VAL A 126 -1.79 -8.79 -5.64
C VAL A 126 -0.50 -8.02 -5.86
N LEU A 127 0.39 -8.02 -4.88
CA LEU A 127 1.65 -7.29 -4.94
C LEU A 127 2.81 -8.06 -4.32
N HIS A 128 4.02 -7.70 -4.72
CA HIS A 128 5.26 -8.15 -4.11
C HIS A 128 6.11 -6.97 -3.69
N VAL A 129 6.70 -7.05 -2.50
CA VAL A 129 7.59 -6.02 -1.97
C VAL A 129 8.94 -6.62 -1.68
N THR A 130 9.99 -6.07 -2.31
CA THR A 130 11.37 -6.49 -2.11
C THR A 130 12.23 -5.30 -1.69
N ILE A 131 13.10 -5.50 -0.73
CA ILE A 131 14.11 -4.54 -0.30
C ILE A 131 15.47 -5.06 -0.74
N THR A 132 16.24 -4.23 -1.43
CA THR A 132 17.59 -4.55 -1.90
C THR A 132 18.57 -3.45 -1.49
N PRO A 133 19.61 -3.74 -0.69
CA PRO A 133 20.70 -2.80 -0.43
C PRO A 133 21.44 -2.45 -1.73
N GLN A 134 21.84 -1.20 -1.83
CA GLN A 134 22.72 -0.70 -2.90
C GLN A 134 24.08 -0.29 -2.33
#